data_edb8e2dc7965442e88b1e8e8e5a52b8d
#
_entry.id   edb8e2dc7965442e88b1e8e8e5a52b8d
#
_cell.length_a   1.000
_cell.length_b   1.000
_cell.length_c   1.000
_cell.angle_alpha   90.00
_cell.angle_beta   90.00
_cell.angle_gamma   90.00
#
_symmetry.space_group_name_H-M   'P 1'
#
loop_
_entity.id
_entity.type
_entity.pdbx_description
1 polymer ?
#
loop_
_entity_poly.entity_id
_entity_poly.type
_entity_poly.pdbx_seq_one_letter_code
_entity_poly.pdbx_strand_id
1 'polypeptide(L)'
;MSIRTRAVAIGAATAAALAVAAAPALAQKSTTVTVTTPKSNPMAFTGMPKTLKAGTYTFKYVNNSGIPHNLKVGSAATPVFSSGSKTVKVTLKKGTVAYECTPHKTMMKGTIKVT
;
A
#
# COMPACT_ATOMS: atom_id res chain seq x y z
N MET A 1 -41.70 -36.42 -19.58
CA MET A 1 -41.23 -36.12 -19.27
C MET A 1 -40.34 -35.53 -18.89
N SER A 2 -40.24 -35.48 -18.96
CA SER A 2 -39.52 -35.01 -18.61
C SER A 2 -38.60 -34.43 -18.35
N ILE A 3 -38.70 -34.30 -18.34
CA ILE A 3 -37.90 -33.77 -18.03
C ILE A 3 -37.07 -33.37 -17.64
N ARG A 4 -37.33 -33.52 -17.59
CA ARG A 4 -36.62 -33.12 -17.12
C ARG A 4 -35.76 -32.63 -16.69
N THR A 5 -35.82 -32.46 -16.61
CA THR A 5 -35.04 -31.91 -16.08
C THR A 5 -34.04 -31.48 -15.82
N ARG A 6 -34.33 -31.67 -16.05
CA ARG A 6 -33.44 -31.20 -15.69
C ARG A 6 -32.61 -30.54 -15.32
N ALA A 7 -32.63 -30.46 -15.25
CA ALA A 7 -31.91 -29.85 -14.83
C ALA A 7 -31.14 -29.40 -14.41
N VAL A 8 -31.20 -29.54 -14.40
CA VAL A 8 -30.51 -29.12 -13.89
C VAL A 8 -29.61 -28.65 -13.56
N ALA A 9 -29.71 -28.82 -13.73
CA ALA A 9 -28.96 -28.50 -13.31
C ALA A 9 -28.14 -27.96 -13.17
N ILE A 10 -28.27 -27.75 -13.36
CA ILE A 10 -27.57 -27.30 -13.07
C ILE A 10 -26.93 -26.73 -12.58
N GLY A 11 -27.06 -26.67 -12.57
CA GLY A 11 -26.62 -26.23 -11.98
C GLY A 11 -25.79 -25.92 -11.61
N ALA A 12 -25.97 -26.07 -11.55
CA ALA A 12 -25.26 -25.80 -11.04
C ALA A 12 -24.25 -25.43 -11.06
N ALA A 13 -24.30 -25.55 -11.42
CA ALA A 13 -23.53 -25.32 -11.30
C ALA A 13 -22.85 -24.62 -11.25
N THR A 14 -23.08 -24.32 -11.42
CA THR A 14 -22.56 -23.71 -11.20
C THR A 14 -22.05 -23.10 -10.50
N ALA A 15 -22.47 -23.09 -10.50
CA ALA A 15 -22.09 -22.46 -9.66
C ALA A 15 -20.99 -22.35 -9.13
N ALA A 16 -21.03 -22.86 -9.12
CA ALA A 16 -20.03 -23.00 -8.50
C ALA A 16 -18.98 -22.25 -8.83
N ALA A 17 -19.03 -22.23 -9.68
CA ALA A 17 -17.96 -21.76 -9.97
C ALA A 17 -17.60 -20.54 -9.51
N LEU A 18 -18.24 -20.16 -9.38
CA LEU A 18 -17.93 -19.19 -8.99
C LEU A 18 -17.23 -18.86 -8.04
N ALA A 19 -17.49 -19.14 -7.50
CA ALA A 19 -16.85 -18.87 -6.35
C ALA A 19 -15.45 -18.88 -6.42
N VAL A 20 -15.09 -19.58 -7.17
CA VAL A 20 -13.80 -19.71 -7.27
C VAL A 20 -13.01 -18.56 -7.56
N ALA A 21 -13.55 -17.76 -8.32
CA ALA A 21 -12.84 -16.64 -8.74
C ALA A 21 -12.37 -15.75 -7.65
N ALA A 22 -13.01 -15.80 -6.56
CA ALA A 22 -12.65 -14.93 -5.51
C ALA A 22 -11.34 -15.27 -4.89
N ALA A 23 -10.95 -16.48 -4.97
CA ALA A 23 -9.77 -16.88 -4.28
C ALA A 23 -8.52 -16.13 -4.65
N PRO A 24 -8.27 -15.85 -5.89
CA PRO A 24 -7.05 -15.15 -6.23
C PRO A 24 -6.93 -13.80 -5.59
N ALA A 25 -8.05 -13.16 -5.43
CA ALA A 25 -8.01 -11.85 -4.86
C ALA A 25 -7.54 -11.88 -3.43
N LEU A 26 -7.80 -12.95 -2.75
CA LEU A 26 -7.41 -13.05 -1.37
C LEU A 26 -5.93 -13.18 -1.18
N ALA A 27 -5.24 -13.52 -2.22
CA ALA A 27 -3.82 -13.69 -2.12
C ALA A 27 -3.07 -12.36 -2.17
N GLN A 28 -3.79 -11.30 -2.48
CA GLN A 28 -3.14 -10.03 -2.63
C GLN A 28 -3.10 -9.25 -1.36
N LYS A 29 -2.27 -9.68 -0.44
CA LYS A 29 -2.11 -8.94 0.78
C LYS A 29 -1.15 -7.81 0.56
N SER A 30 -1.46 -6.67 1.14
CA SER A 30 -0.51 -5.58 1.20
C SER A 30 0.40 -5.77 2.37
N THR A 31 1.67 -5.55 2.18
CA THR A 31 2.62 -5.49 3.28
C THR A 31 2.64 -4.07 3.79
N THR A 32 2.59 -3.92 5.10
CA THR A 32 2.65 -2.61 5.73
C THR A 32 4.08 -2.24 6.05
N VAL A 33 4.49 -1.06 5.60
CA VAL A 33 5.79 -0.48 5.90
C VAL A 33 5.53 0.72 6.80
N THR A 34 6.09 0.73 8.01
CA THR A 34 5.91 1.84 8.93
C THR A 34 7.11 2.77 8.85
N VAL A 35 6.82 4.04 8.59
CA VAL A 35 7.82 5.09 8.50
C VAL A 35 7.48 6.14 9.54
N THR A 36 8.47 6.60 10.28
CA THR A 36 8.25 7.53 11.38
C THR A 36 9.14 8.75 11.26
N THR A 37 8.59 9.91 11.58
CA THR A 37 9.39 11.09 11.87
C THR A 37 9.38 11.27 13.38
N PRO A 38 10.50 10.97 14.05
CA PRO A 38 10.54 11.00 15.51
C PRO A 38 10.68 12.43 16.03
N LYS A 39 10.25 12.61 17.27
CA LYS A 39 10.39 13.91 17.93
C LYS A 39 11.84 14.32 18.04
N SER A 40 12.73 13.35 18.26
CA SER A 40 14.16 13.61 18.43
C SER A 40 14.87 14.01 17.14
N ASN A 41 14.27 13.73 15.99
CA ASN A 41 14.84 14.12 14.71
C ASN A 41 13.67 14.54 13.79
N PRO A 42 13.15 15.74 14.02
CA PRO A 42 11.87 16.16 13.44
C PRO A 42 11.90 16.43 11.93
N MET A 43 13.05 16.36 11.30
CA MET A 43 13.19 16.60 9.85
C MET A 43 13.71 15.37 9.13
N ALA A 44 13.44 14.19 9.67
CA ALA A 44 13.91 12.95 9.04
C ALA A 44 12.81 11.90 8.99
N PHE A 45 12.90 11.02 7.99
CA PHE A 45 12.14 9.79 7.96
C PHE A 45 13.01 8.67 8.55
N THR A 46 12.43 7.85 9.41
CA THR A 46 13.10 6.65 9.91
C THR A 46 12.27 5.42 9.56
N GLY A 47 12.93 4.30 9.36
CA GLY A 47 12.24 3.06 9.02
C GLY A 47 11.93 2.87 7.54
N MET A 48 12.36 3.78 6.69
CA MET A 48 12.14 3.62 5.26
C MET A 48 13.13 2.57 4.72
N PRO A 49 12.64 1.50 4.10
CA PRO A 49 13.53 0.49 3.55
C PRO A 49 14.24 1.03 2.32
N LYS A 50 15.47 0.57 2.10
CA LYS A 50 16.24 0.99 0.94
C LYS A 50 15.90 0.17 -0.29
N THR A 51 15.44 -1.05 -0.08
CA THR A 51 15.09 -1.98 -1.16
C THR A 51 13.81 -2.68 -0.82
N LEU A 52 12.94 -2.83 -1.81
CA LEU A 52 11.70 -3.59 -1.69
C LEU A 52 11.46 -4.36 -2.98
N LYS A 53 10.76 -5.47 -2.89
CA LYS A 53 10.32 -6.18 -4.09
C LYS A 53 9.14 -5.44 -4.70
N ALA A 54 8.97 -5.57 -6.01
CA ALA A 54 7.81 -5.00 -6.67
C ALA A 54 6.53 -5.59 -6.05
N GLY A 55 5.52 -4.79 -5.90
CA GLY A 55 4.26 -5.21 -5.31
C GLY A 55 3.51 -4.06 -4.69
N THR A 56 2.40 -4.38 -4.05
CA THR A 56 1.55 -3.40 -3.41
C THR A 56 1.86 -3.33 -1.92
N TYR A 57 2.04 -2.11 -1.44
CA TYR A 57 2.39 -1.85 -0.04
C TYR A 57 1.46 -0.81 0.54
N THR A 58 1.23 -0.92 1.85
CA THR A 58 0.60 0.14 2.63
C THR A 58 1.70 0.81 3.43
N PHE A 59 1.93 2.08 3.17
CA PHE A 59 2.87 2.85 3.97
C PHE A 59 2.11 3.54 5.08
N LYS A 60 2.49 3.23 6.32
CA LYS A 60 1.93 3.90 7.49
C LYS A 60 2.94 4.92 7.94
N TYR A 61 2.58 6.19 7.84
CA TYR A 61 3.46 7.27 8.25
C TYR A 61 3.03 7.80 9.60
N VAL A 62 3.95 7.73 10.57
CA VAL A 62 3.73 8.20 11.93
C VAL A 62 4.52 9.48 12.12
N ASN A 63 3.83 10.57 12.39
CA ASN A 63 4.47 11.85 12.63
C ASN A 63 4.42 12.18 14.12
N ASN A 64 5.56 12.07 14.78
CA ASN A 64 5.70 12.39 16.19
C ASN A 64 6.43 13.71 16.42
N SER A 65 6.69 14.44 15.35
CA SER A 65 7.50 15.66 15.44
C SER A 65 6.75 16.90 15.90
N GLY A 66 5.43 16.91 15.70
CA GLY A 66 4.65 18.12 15.95
C GLY A 66 4.75 19.16 14.83
N ILE A 67 5.53 18.87 13.80
CA ILE A 67 5.72 19.74 12.65
C ILE A 67 4.94 19.16 11.47
N PRO A 68 4.28 19.98 10.66
CA PRO A 68 3.53 19.48 9.50
C PRO A 68 4.44 18.77 8.50
N HIS A 69 4.14 17.50 8.24
CA HIS A 69 4.84 16.67 7.26
C HIS A 69 3.84 15.79 6.52
N ASN A 70 4.27 15.23 5.40
CA ASN A 70 3.56 14.15 4.74
C ASN A 70 4.56 13.12 4.23
N LEU A 71 4.06 12.01 3.76
CA LEU A 71 4.89 11.01 3.07
C LEU A 71 4.32 10.85 1.66
N LYS A 72 5.15 11.16 0.68
CA LYS A 72 4.84 10.94 -0.72
C LYS A 72 5.79 9.88 -1.24
N VAL A 73 5.25 8.80 -1.77
CA VAL A 73 6.04 7.72 -2.35
C VAL A 73 5.60 7.59 -3.81
N GLY A 74 6.50 7.93 -4.72
CA GLY A 74 6.13 8.02 -6.13
C GLY A 74 5.07 9.09 -6.31
N SER A 75 3.91 8.71 -6.84
CA SER A 75 2.81 9.65 -7.04
C SER A 75 1.77 9.61 -5.94
N ALA A 76 1.89 8.68 -4.99
CA ALA A 76 0.91 8.53 -3.91
C ALA A 76 1.39 9.26 -2.66
N ALA A 77 0.50 9.97 -2.01
CA ALA A 77 0.89 10.79 -0.87
C ALA A 77 -0.18 10.79 0.22
N THR A 78 0.28 10.89 1.47
CA THR A 78 -0.62 11.19 2.57
C THR A 78 -0.93 12.68 2.56
N PRO A 79 -2.00 13.11 3.22
CA PRO A 79 -2.17 14.55 3.47
C PRO A 79 -1.07 15.02 4.41
N VAL A 80 -0.88 16.32 4.48
CA VAL A 80 0.05 16.94 5.43
C VAL A 80 -0.62 16.98 6.80
N PHE A 81 0.11 16.55 7.84
CA PHE A 81 -0.44 16.53 9.21
C PHE A 81 0.69 16.68 10.22
N SER A 82 0.35 17.12 11.43
CA SER A 82 1.35 17.44 12.46
C SER A 82 1.53 16.37 13.50
N SER A 83 0.57 15.48 13.69
CA SER A 83 0.68 14.42 14.70
C SER A 83 -0.21 13.25 14.33
N GLY A 84 0.10 12.09 14.90
CA GLY A 84 -0.65 10.89 14.63
C GLY A 84 -0.08 10.12 13.44
N SER A 85 -0.94 9.36 12.79
CA SER A 85 -0.50 8.56 11.65
C SER A 85 -1.51 8.60 10.51
N LYS A 86 -1.00 8.40 9.31
CA LYS A 86 -1.82 8.29 8.09
C LYS A 86 -1.23 7.16 7.26
N THR A 87 -2.05 6.58 6.43
CA THR A 87 -1.62 5.50 5.55
C THR A 87 -1.84 5.88 4.10
N VAL A 88 -1.02 5.29 3.23
CA VAL A 88 -1.19 5.42 1.80
C VAL A 88 -0.81 4.10 1.16
N LYS A 89 -1.61 3.68 0.18
CA LYS A 89 -1.36 2.44 -0.54
C LYS A 89 -0.63 2.77 -1.83
N VAL A 90 0.44 2.04 -2.09
CA VAL A 90 1.31 2.28 -3.25
C VAL A 90 1.63 0.97 -3.93
N THR A 91 1.53 0.96 -5.25
CA THR A 91 2.01 -0.16 -6.04
C THR A 91 3.38 0.21 -6.58
N LEU A 92 4.40 -0.56 -6.19
CA LEU A 92 5.78 -0.33 -6.59
C LEU A 92 6.14 -1.24 -7.74
N LYS A 93 6.71 -0.64 -8.78
CA LYS A 93 7.21 -1.38 -9.93
C LYS A 93 8.72 -1.38 -9.91
N LYS A 94 9.31 -2.39 -10.52
CA LYS A 94 10.76 -2.51 -10.61
C LYS A 94 11.38 -1.20 -11.10
N GLY A 95 12.42 -0.76 -10.43
CA GLY A 95 13.12 0.47 -10.75
C GLY A 95 13.43 1.25 -9.49
N THR A 96 13.62 2.55 -9.63
CA THR A 96 13.90 3.46 -8.52
C THR A 96 12.69 4.33 -8.29
N VAL A 97 12.22 4.35 -7.03
CA VAL A 97 11.07 5.16 -6.65
C VAL A 97 11.51 6.21 -5.65
N ALA A 98 11.18 7.45 -5.92
CA ALA A 98 11.52 8.55 -5.02
C ALA A 98 10.45 8.70 -3.94
N TYR A 99 10.86 9.09 -2.75
CA TYR A 99 9.94 9.48 -1.70
C TYR A 99 10.37 10.81 -1.10
N GLU A 100 9.43 11.54 -0.56
CA GLU A 100 9.71 12.85 0.01
C GLU A 100 8.61 13.31 0.95
N CYS A 101 8.92 14.35 1.73
CA CYS A 101 7.91 15.16 2.41
C CYS A 101 7.75 16.41 1.57
N THR A 102 6.57 16.67 1.05
CA THR A 102 6.35 17.76 0.11
C THR A 102 6.75 19.13 0.68
N PRO A 103 6.36 19.50 1.90
CA PRO A 103 6.79 20.81 2.45
C PRO A 103 8.30 20.91 2.69
N HIS A 104 9.02 19.79 2.83
CA HIS A 104 10.43 19.80 3.16
C HIS A 104 11.25 18.96 2.19
N LYS A 105 10.91 19.01 0.94
CA LYS A 105 11.47 18.09 -0.06
C LYS A 105 12.97 18.25 -0.29
N THR A 106 13.57 19.34 0.15
CA THR A 106 15.01 19.50 0.02
C THR A 106 15.78 18.75 1.09
N MET A 107 15.11 18.40 2.20
CA MET A 107 15.74 17.74 3.34
C MET A 107 15.19 16.33 3.58
N MET A 108 13.89 16.15 3.45
CA MET A 108 13.21 14.89 3.73
C MET A 108 12.89 14.19 2.42
N LYS A 109 13.86 13.46 1.91
CA LYS A 109 13.71 12.74 0.65
C LYS A 109 14.67 11.59 0.55
N GLY A 110 14.41 10.69 -0.38
CA GLY A 110 15.29 9.58 -0.67
C GLY A 110 14.72 8.73 -1.79
N THR A 111 15.29 7.56 -1.96
CA THR A 111 14.86 6.62 -2.99
C THR A 111 14.77 5.22 -2.43
N ILE A 112 13.89 4.42 -3.04
CA ILE A 112 13.75 3.01 -2.77
C ILE A 112 14.09 2.27 -4.06
N LYS A 113 14.96 1.28 -3.96
CA LYS A 113 15.24 0.42 -5.09
C LYS A 113 14.23 -0.72 -5.09
N VAL A 114 13.46 -0.84 -6.16
CA VAL A 114 12.43 -1.87 -6.28
C VAL A 114 12.92 -2.95 -7.24
N THR A 115 12.95 -4.17 -6.75
CA THR A 115 13.49 -5.32 -7.50
C THR A 115 12.44 -6.29 -8.02
#